data_eb2280a0c53768344fda7f732a263743
#
_entry.id   eb2280a0c53768344fda7f732a263743
#
_cell.length_a   1.000
_cell.length_b   1.000
_cell.length_c   1.000
_cell.angle_alpha   90.00
_cell.angle_beta   90.00
_cell.angle_gamma   90.00
#
_symmetry.space_group_name_H-M   'P 1'
#
loop_
_entity.id
_entity.type
_entity.pdbx_description
1 polymer ?
#
loop_
_entity_poly.entity_id
_entity_poly.type
_entity_poly.pdbx_seq_one_letter_code
_entity_poly.pdbx_strand_id
1 'polypeptide(L)'
;MRLIVSDGSVRIKVELSPVIRGTIFSEKVLSVSKSVEDNFGFAEIQVVSIPDLYAGKICAALDRQHPRDLFDVKLLFENEGFTDDLRKAFIIFLISHQRPMSELLRPNLKELRSVYENEFYQMTQVDINLEELISIRELLIKTIHEDLTKEEKQFLISFKSKKPNWSLLGMEHVETVQELPSVKWKMKNLMQMSEKKHAAALEKLIQILG
;
A
#
# COMPACT_ATOMS: atom_id res chain seq x y z
N MET A 1 -11.48 6.20 -17.00
CA MET A 1 -11.42 7.05 -18.22
C MET A 1 -9.98 7.10 -18.68
N ARG A 2 -9.73 6.91 -19.99
CA ARG A 2 -8.39 6.90 -20.57
C ARG A 2 -8.34 8.02 -21.63
N LEU A 3 -7.34 8.89 -21.54
CA LEU A 3 -7.03 9.92 -22.53
C LEU A 3 -5.68 9.58 -23.19
N ILE A 4 -5.60 9.76 -24.49
CA ILE A 4 -4.33 9.69 -25.23
C ILE A 4 -4.09 11.09 -25.78
N VAL A 5 -3.00 11.70 -25.35
CA VAL A 5 -2.50 12.97 -25.89
C VAL A 5 -1.41 12.66 -26.88
N SER A 6 -1.51 13.19 -28.09
CA SER A 6 -0.54 12.95 -29.17
C SER A 6 -0.07 14.28 -29.78
N ASP A 7 1.21 14.38 -29.97
CA ASP A 7 1.90 15.46 -30.68
C ASP A 7 2.61 14.86 -31.92
N GLY A 8 1.89 14.19 -32.80
CA GLY A 8 2.42 13.61 -34.02
C GLY A 8 3.48 12.50 -33.81
N SER A 9 4.53 12.76 -33.08
CA SER A 9 5.65 11.83 -32.83
C SER A 9 5.58 11.14 -31.47
N VAL A 10 4.98 11.77 -30.46
CA VAL A 10 4.91 11.28 -29.10
C VAL A 10 3.47 11.06 -28.69
N ARG A 11 3.21 9.95 -27.98
CA ARG A 11 1.91 9.64 -27.39
C ARG A 11 2.03 9.47 -25.88
N ILE A 12 1.25 10.23 -25.13
CA ILE A 12 1.16 10.15 -23.68
C ILE A 12 -0.22 9.61 -23.32
N LYS A 13 -0.24 8.56 -22.51
CA LYS A 13 -1.45 7.97 -21.96
C LYS A 13 -1.72 8.56 -20.59
N VAL A 14 -2.87 9.22 -20.45
CA VAL A 14 -3.37 9.71 -19.16
C VAL A 14 -4.51 8.82 -18.70
N GLU A 15 -4.35 8.17 -17.56
CA GLU A 15 -5.39 7.34 -16.95
C GLU A 15 -5.87 7.98 -15.66
N LEU A 16 -7.16 8.28 -15.61
CA LEU A 16 -7.83 8.75 -14.41
C LEU A 16 -8.35 7.54 -13.62
N SER A 17 -7.90 7.41 -12.39
CA SER A 17 -8.45 6.43 -11.45
C SER A 17 -9.60 7.10 -10.67
N PRO A 18 -10.84 6.65 -10.83
CA PRO A 18 -11.97 7.19 -10.07
C PRO A 18 -12.02 6.68 -8.62
N VAL A 19 -11.15 5.74 -8.27
CA VAL A 19 -11.10 5.18 -6.92
C VAL A 19 -10.27 6.12 -6.04
N ILE A 20 -10.92 7.11 -5.47
CA ILE A 20 -10.33 8.00 -4.49
C ILE A 20 -10.25 7.25 -3.17
N ARG A 21 -9.04 6.84 -2.77
CA ARG A 21 -8.84 6.25 -1.44
C ARG A 21 -8.84 7.32 -0.36
N GLY A 22 -8.44 8.53 -0.69
CA GLY A 22 -8.15 9.64 0.21
C GLY A 22 -6.71 9.56 0.73
N THR A 23 -6.28 10.60 1.40
CA THR A 23 -5.00 10.69 2.12
C THR A 23 -5.25 10.62 3.62
N ILE A 24 -4.33 10.04 4.36
CA ILE A 24 -4.40 9.91 5.82
C ILE A 24 -3.67 11.08 6.47
N PHE A 25 -2.53 11.43 5.89
CA PHE A 25 -1.71 12.54 6.32
C PHE A 25 -1.80 13.71 5.34
N SER A 26 -1.43 14.90 5.84
CA SER A 26 -1.43 16.12 5.02
C SER A 26 -0.48 16.01 3.83
N GLU A 27 -0.96 16.48 2.70
CA GLU A 27 -0.19 16.58 1.46
C GLU A 27 0.85 17.69 1.57
N LYS A 28 1.91 17.59 0.75
CA LYS A 28 2.99 18.59 0.70
C LYS A 28 3.12 19.13 -0.71
N VAL A 29 3.43 20.42 -0.83
CA VAL A 29 3.85 21.00 -2.10
C VAL A 29 5.36 20.82 -2.22
N LEU A 30 5.78 20.15 -3.28
CA LEU A 30 7.20 19.93 -3.58
C LEU A 30 7.55 20.50 -4.95
N SER A 31 8.70 21.17 -5.01
CA SER A 31 9.30 21.59 -6.26
C SER A 31 9.92 20.39 -6.99
N VAL A 32 9.98 20.46 -8.30
CA VAL A 32 10.71 19.48 -9.09
C VAL A 32 12.20 19.45 -8.70
N SER A 33 12.86 18.31 -8.95
CA SER A 33 14.29 18.21 -8.70
C SER A 33 15.08 19.19 -9.60
N LYS A 34 16.27 19.60 -9.14
CA LYS A 34 17.12 20.51 -9.91
C LYS A 34 17.40 19.98 -11.33
N SER A 35 17.61 18.69 -11.50
CA SER A 35 17.83 18.09 -12.82
C SER A 35 16.61 18.25 -13.75
N VAL A 36 15.40 18.19 -13.20
CA VAL A 36 14.16 18.42 -13.98
C VAL A 36 14.00 19.91 -14.27
N GLU A 37 14.26 20.77 -13.30
CA GLU A 37 14.22 22.22 -13.48
C GLU A 37 15.16 22.70 -14.59
N ASP A 38 16.40 22.21 -14.58
CA ASP A 38 17.42 22.57 -15.55
C ASP A 38 17.05 22.13 -16.99
N ASN A 39 16.27 21.07 -17.17
CA ASN A 39 15.91 20.54 -18.48
C ASN A 39 14.50 20.94 -18.96
N PHE A 40 13.56 21.17 -18.05
CA PHE A 40 12.14 21.35 -18.36
C PHE A 40 11.51 22.59 -17.71
N GLY A 41 12.28 23.33 -16.89
CA GLY A 41 11.81 24.50 -16.17
C GLY A 41 11.22 24.18 -14.79
N PHE A 42 10.99 25.25 -14.02
CA PHE A 42 10.47 25.15 -12.65
C PHE A 42 8.99 24.74 -12.63
N ALA A 43 8.64 23.83 -11.72
CA ALA A 43 7.28 23.47 -11.39
C ALA A 43 7.15 23.02 -9.94
N GLU A 44 6.00 23.26 -9.36
CA GLU A 44 5.60 22.73 -8.05
C GLU A 44 4.34 21.91 -8.18
N ILE A 45 4.23 20.85 -7.42
CA ILE A 45 3.06 19.97 -7.42
C ILE A 45 2.75 19.50 -6.00
N GLN A 46 1.47 19.39 -5.71
CA GLN A 46 0.98 18.79 -4.49
C GLN A 46 1.19 17.27 -4.55
N VAL A 47 1.87 16.71 -3.56
CA VAL A 47 2.19 15.28 -3.46
C VAL A 47 1.66 14.71 -2.16
N VAL A 48 1.29 13.44 -2.19
CA VAL A 48 0.90 12.70 -0.99
C VAL A 48 2.07 12.57 -0.02
N SER A 49 1.78 12.38 1.26
CA SER A 49 2.81 12.12 2.26
C SER A 49 3.60 10.84 1.95
N ILE A 50 4.83 10.75 2.46
CA ILE A 50 5.65 9.52 2.35
C ILE A 50 4.92 8.31 2.95
N PRO A 51 4.31 8.39 4.15
CA PRO A 51 3.51 7.28 4.69
C PRO A 51 2.37 6.85 3.78
N ASP A 52 1.59 7.77 3.21
CA ASP A 52 0.49 7.41 2.29
C ASP A 52 1.01 6.76 1.01
N LEU A 53 2.09 7.29 0.43
CA LEU A 53 2.71 6.76 -0.77
C LEU A 53 3.16 5.30 -0.56
N TYR A 54 3.95 5.08 0.48
CA TYR A 54 4.53 3.76 0.73
C TYR A 54 3.53 2.76 1.30
N ALA A 55 2.50 3.17 2.04
CA ALA A 55 1.40 2.28 2.42
C ALA A 55 0.71 1.66 1.21
N GLY A 56 0.49 2.45 0.16
CA GLY A 56 -0.03 1.96 -1.11
C GLY A 56 0.92 0.99 -1.82
N LYS A 57 2.23 1.30 -1.85
CA LYS A 57 3.27 0.46 -2.45
C LYS A 57 3.44 -0.87 -1.69
N ILE A 58 3.40 -0.86 -0.36
CA ILE A 58 3.43 -2.07 0.47
C ILE A 58 2.23 -2.98 0.16
N CYS A 59 1.01 -2.43 0.15
CA CYS A 59 -0.17 -3.21 -0.21
C CYS A 59 -0.07 -3.80 -1.62
N ALA A 60 0.50 -3.06 -2.59
CA ALA A 60 0.74 -3.55 -3.94
C ALA A 60 1.78 -4.68 -3.96
N ALA A 61 2.89 -4.54 -3.21
CA ALA A 61 3.93 -5.55 -3.10
C ALA A 61 3.40 -6.87 -2.50
N LEU A 62 2.53 -6.79 -1.48
CA LEU A 62 1.90 -7.95 -0.87
C LEU A 62 0.86 -8.62 -1.78
N ASP A 63 0.11 -7.85 -2.56
CA ASP A 63 -0.95 -8.35 -3.45
C ASP A 63 -0.37 -8.91 -4.75
N ARG A 64 0.37 -8.10 -5.49
CA ARG A 64 0.89 -8.45 -6.82
C ARG A 64 2.19 -9.22 -6.76
N GLN A 65 3.03 -8.93 -5.77
CA GLN A 65 4.37 -9.47 -5.62
C GLN A 65 5.21 -9.28 -6.89
N HIS A 66 5.05 -8.12 -7.55
CA HIS A 66 5.79 -7.81 -8.76
C HIS A 66 7.20 -7.28 -8.39
N PRO A 67 8.27 -7.64 -9.13
CA PRO A 67 9.63 -7.17 -8.88
C PRO A 67 9.75 -5.64 -8.70
N ARG A 68 9.01 -4.85 -9.48
CA ARG A 68 8.98 -3.37 -9.33
C ARG A 68 8.43 -2.93 -7.98
N ASP A 69 7.37 -3.60 -7.48
CA ASP A 69 6.80 -3.26 -6.18
C ASP A 69 7.76 -3.63 -5.04
N LEU A 70 8.48 -4.75 -5.18
CA LEU A 70 9.50 -5.17 -4.22
C LEU A 70 10.74 -4.26 -4.26
N PHE A 71 11.11 -3.74 -5.41
CA PHE A 71 12.15 -2.74 -5.54
C PHE A 71 11.78 -1.43 -4.82
N ASP A 72 10.53 -0.96 -4.96
CA ASP A 72 10.04 0.17 -4.17
C ASP A 72 10.15 -0.07 -2.66
N VAL A 73 9.86 -1.29 -2.21
CA VAL A 73 10.00 -1.69 -0.79
C VAL A 73 11.47 -1.71 -0.35
N LYS A 74 12.40 -2.17 -1.22
CA LYS A 74 13.83 -2.07 -0.95
C LYS A 74 14.23 -0.63 -0.67
N LEU A 75 13.85 0.29 -1.57
CA LEU A 75 14.16 1.71 -1.42
C LEU A 75 13.54 2.30 -0.14
N LEU A 76 12.35 1.85 0.24
CA LEU A 76 11.73 2.23 1.50
C LEU A 76 12.61 1.83 2.70
N PHE A 77 13.05 0.58 2.78
CA PHE A 77 13.86 0.10 3.88
C PHE A 77 15.23 0.78 3.95
N GLU A 78 15.82 1.13 2.81
CA GLU A 78 17.12 1.79 2.74
C GLU A 78 17.09 3.27 3.12
N ASN A 79 15.98 3.95 2.85
CA ASN A 79 15.93 5.41 2.98
C ASN A 79 15.04 5.89 4.14
N GLU A 80 13.87 5.29 4.34
CA GLU A 80 12.84 5.79 5.25
C GLU A 80 12.61 4.85 6.44
N GLY A 81 12.76 3.54 6.25
CA GLY A 81 12.40 2.53 7.23
C GLY A 81 10.87 2.36 7.39
N PHE A 82 10.47 1.44 8.27
CA PHE A 82 9.07 1.17 8.57
C PHE A 82 8.65 1.93 9.82
N THR A 83 8.36 3.23 9.67
CA THR A 83 8.03 4.16 10.75
C THR A 83 6.62 3.93 11.32
N ASP A 84 6.32 4.51 12.49
CA ASP A 84 4.99 4.47 13.12
C ASP A 84 3.90 5.05 12.21
N ASP A 85 4.16 6.19 11.57
CA ASP A 85 3.21 6.82 10.66
C ASP A 85 2.95 5.96 9.44
N LEU A 86 4.00 5.35 8.87
CA LEU A 86 3.87 4.43 7.76
C LEU A 86 3.09 3.17 8.16
N ARG A 87 3.33 2.62 9.35
CA ARG A 87 2.60 1.46 9.86
C ARG A 87 1.12 1.77 10.04
N LYS A 88 0.79 2.93 10.60
CA LYS A 88 -0.60 3.40 10.73
C LYS A 88 -1.25 3.62 9.37
N ALA A 89 -0.57 4.26 8.42
CA ALA A 89 -1.04 4.39 7.04
C ALA A 89 -1.27 3.02 6.40
N PHE A 90 -0.32 2.10 6.55
CA PHE A 90 -0.45 0.73 6.03
C PHE A 90 -1.70 0.03 6.58
N ILE A 91 -2.01 0.15 7.88
CA ILE A 91 -3.21 -0.43 8.48
C ILE A 91 -4.48 0.10 7.80
N ILE A 92 -4.57 1.40 7.53
CA ILE A 92 -5.72 2.00 6.84
C ILE A 92 -5.83 1.52 5.40
N PHE A 93 -4.71 1.46 4.68
CA PHE A 93 -4.68 0.90 3.32
C PHE A 93 -5.05 -0.59 3.30
N LEU A 94 -4.59 -1.36 4.29
CA LEU A 94 -4.90 -2.78 4.46
C LEU A 94 -6.39 -3.03 4.69
N ILE A 95 -7.03 -2.30 5.64
CA ILE A 95 -8.47 -2.46 5.90
C ILE A 95 -9.34 -2.03 4.73
N SER A 96 -8.87 -1.10 3.90
CA SER A 96 -9.59 -0.59 2.74
C SER A 96 -9.23 -1.29 1.42
N HIS A 97 -8.32 -2.26 1.45
CA HIS A 97 -7.92 -3.01 0.27
C HIS A 97 -9.03 -3.94 -0.25
N GLN A 98 -9.08 -4.20 -1.57
CA GLN A 98 -10.08 -5.08 -2.18
C GLN A 98 -9.95 -6.52 -1.67
N ARG A 99 -8.72 -7.03 -1.56
CA ARG A 99 -8.47 -8.36 -1.01
C ARG A 99 -8.73 -8.42 0.48
N PRO A 100 -9.00 -9.61 1.04
CA PRO A 100 -9.04 -9.83 2.46
C PRO A 100 -7.70 -9.49 3.14
N MET A 101 -7.75 -8.84 4.31
CA MET A 101 -6.55 -8.52 5.10
C MET A 101 -5.67 -9.76 5.36
N SER A 102 -6.29 -10.90 5.63
CA SER A 102 -5.59 -12.17 5.85
C SER A 102 -4.75 -12.64 4.67
N GLU A 103 -5.12 -12.27 3.43
CA GLU A 103 -4.36 -12.63 2.24
C GLU A 103 -3.18 -11.69 1.99
N LEU A 104 -3.26 -10.44 2.47
CA LEU A 104 -2.14 -9.50 2.41
C LEU A 104 -1.14 -9.73 3.55
N LEU A 105 -1.64 -10.02 4.75
CA LEU A 105 -0.77 -10.30 5.91
C LEU A 105 -0.04 -11.64 5.79
N ARG A 106 -0.64 -12.62 5.12
CA ARG A 106 -0.04 -13.93 4.84
C ARG A 106 -0.26 -14.30 3.38
N PRO A 107 0.48 -13.65 2.45
CA PRO A 107 0.31 -13.89 1.02
C PRO A 107 0.81 -15.26 0.59
N ASN A 108 0.12 -15.86 -0.37
CA ASN A 108 0.66 -17.01 -1.09
C ASN A 108 1.83 -16.53 -1.94
N LEU A 109 3.03 -17.01 -1.68
CA LEU A 109 4.24 -16.58 -2.37
C LEU A 109 4.21 -17.03 -3.83
N LYS A 110 4.39 -16.05 -4.73
CA LYS A 110 4.44 -16.29 -6.18
C LYS A 110 5.88 -16.56 -6.63
N GLU A 111 6.00 -17.34 -7.67
CA GLU A 111 7.25 -17.45 -8.41
C GLU A 111 7.53 -16.11 -9.13
N LEU A 112 8.75 -15.61 -9.04
CA LEU A 112 9.10 -14.27 -9.54
C LEU A 112 10.04 -14.29 -10.76
N ARG A 113 10.71 -15.40 -11.04
CA ARG A 113 11.78 -15.47 -12.04
C ARG A 113 11.32 -15.01 -13.42
N SER A 114 10.21 -15.56 -13.89
CA SER A 114 9.70 -15.21 -15.22
C SER A 114 9.33 -13.72 -15.36
N VAL A 115 8.69 -13.15 -14.32
CA VAL A 115 8.33 -11.73 -14.30
C VAL A 115 9.56 -10.85 -14.15
N TYR A 116 10.53 -11.29 -13.33
CA TYR A 116 11.81 -10.59 -13.18
C TYR A 116 12.56 -10.50 -14.51
N GLU A 117 12.73 -11.61 -15.21
CA GLU A 117 13.49 -11.67 -16.47
C GLU A 117 12.81 -10.90 -17.61
N ASN A 118 11.46 -10.94 -17.69
CA ASN A 118 10.73 -10.37 -18.82
C ASN A 118 10.27 -8.93 -18.58
N GLU A 119 10.06 -8.50 -17.32
CA GLU A 119 9.39 -7.24 -17.04
C GLU A 119 10.20 -6.30 -16.11
N PHE A 120 11.33 -6.77 -15.56
CA PHE A 120 12.09 -5.97 -14.59
C PHE A 120 13.59 -5.92 -14.87
N TYR A 121 14.21 -7.00 -15.32
CA TYR A 121 15.64 -7.07 -15.60
C TYR A 121 16.07 -5.92 -16.53
N GLN A 122 17.14 -5.20 -16.16
CA GLN A 122 17.65 -3.99 -16.83
C GLN A 122 16.69 -2.78 -16.84
N MET A 123 15.62 -2.76 -16.05
CA MET A 123 14.72 -1.60 -15.94
C MET A 123 15.20 -0.56 -14.92
N THR A 124 16.22 -0.86 -14.14
CA THR A 124 16.78 0.03 -13.11
C THR A 124 18.25 0.33 -13.39
N GLN A 125 18.72 1.49 -12.91
CA GLN A 125 20.15 1.85 -12.94
C GLN A 125 20.93 1.19 -11.79
N VAL A 126 20.22 0.71 -10.79
CA VAL A 126 20.79 -0.02 -9.64
C VAL A 126 20.76 -1.50 -9.97
N ASP A 127 21.90 -2.15 -9.88
CA ASP A 127 21.97 -3.60 -10.04
C ASP A 127 21.30 -4.28 -8.86
N ILE A 128 20.30 -5.11 -9.14
CA ILE A 128 19.56 -5.88 -8.14
C ILE A 128 19.19 -7.23 -8.73
N ASN A 129 19.53 -8.29 -8.04
CA ASN A 129 19.24 -9.64 -8.47
C ASN A 129 17.91 -10.17 -7.92
N LEU A 130 17.45 -11.30 -8.45
CA LEU A 130 16.19 -11.91 -8.07
C LEU A 130 16.17 -12.35 -6.60
N GLU A 131 17.26 -12.92 -6.13
CA GLU A 131 17.40 -13.42 -4.77
C GLU A 131 17.27 -12.30 -3.73
N GLU A 132 17.79 -11.14 -4.05
CA GLU A 132 17.66 -9.94 -3.22
C GLU A 132 16.19 -9.48 -3.14
N LEU A 133 15.45 -9.47 -4.27
CA LEU A 133 14.02 -9.15 -4.26
C LEU A 133 13.19 -10.17 -3.47
N ILE A 134 13.54 -11.44 -3.54
CA ILE A 134 12.91 -12.49 -2.72
C ILE A 134 13.15 -12.21 -1.23
N SER A 135 14.40 -11.89 -0.86
CA SER A 135 14.76 -11.56 0.52
C SER A 135 14.02 -10.31 1.03
N ILE A 136 13.87 -9.27 0.19
CA ILE A 136 13.08 -8.08 0.51
C ILE A 136 11.60 -8.43 0.75
N ARG A 137 11.02 -9.32 -0.05
CA ARG A 137 9.64 -9.79 0.17
C ARG A 137 9.47 -10.47 1.52
N GLU A 138 10.40 -11.34 1.87
CA GLU A 138 10.40 -12.05 3.15
C GLU A 138 10.60 -11.09 4.32
N LEU A 139 11.53 -10.16 4.18
CA LEU A 139 11.78 -9.10 5.17
C LEU A 139 10.52 -8.24 5.38
N LEU A 140 9.84 -7.82 4.29
CA LEU A 140 8.60 -7.05 4.40
C LEU A 140 7.53 -7.77 5.20
N ILE A 141 7.27 -9.04 4.88
CA ILE A 141 6.26 -9.85 5.58
C ILE A 141 6.63 -9.97 7.06
N LYS A 142 7.90 -10.28 7.34
CA LYS A 142 8.42 -10.40 8.70
C LYS A 142 8.26 -9.09 9.48
N THR A 143 8.73 -7.98 8.93
CA THR A 143 8.65 -6.65 9.56
C THR A 143 7.20 -6.28 9.92
N ILE A 144 6.25 -6.50 8.99
CA ILE A 144 4.84 -6.23 9.28
C ILE A 144 4.34 -7.04 10.50
N HIS A 145 4.69 -8.31 10.58
CA HIS A 145 4.24 -9.15 11.70
C HIS A 145 4.90 -8.79 13.04
N GLU A 146 6.17 -8.41 13.02
CA GLU A 146 6.93 -8.04 14.21
C GLU A 146 6.55 -6.66 14.74
N ASP A 147 6.33 -5.69 13.84
CA ASP A 147 6.10 -4.29 14.23
C ASP A 147 4.63 -3.95 14.52
N LEU A 148 3.66 -4.76 14.04
CA LEU A 148 2.26 -4.57 14.42
C LEU A 148 2.09 -4.71 15.93
N THR A 149 1.67 -3.61 16.58
CA THR A 149 1.43 -3.61 18.03
C THR A 149 0.22 -4.46 18.40
N LYS A 150 0.10 -4.79 19.68
CA LYS A 150 -1.05 -5.53 20.20
C LYS A 150 -2.36 -4.78 19.96
N GLU A 151 -2.35 -3.47 20.15
CA GLU A 151 -3.51 -2.59 19.95
C GLU A 151 -3.90 -2.55 18.46
N GLU A 152 -2.94 -2.46 17.57
CA GLU A 152 -3.18 -2.47 16.13
C GLU A 152 -3.74 -3.80 15.62
N LYS A 153 -3.24 -4.93 16.13
CA LYS A 153 -3.82 -6.26 15.89
C LYS A 153 -5.26 -6.35 16.37
N GLN A 154 -5.54 -5.84 17.58
CA GLN A 154 -6.90 -5.75 18.11
C GLN A 154 -7.79 -4.84 17.26
N PHE A 155 -7.27 -3.72 16.77
CA PHE A 155 -7.99 -2.86 15.85
C PHE A 155 -8.42 -3.61 14.58
N LEU A 156 -7.50 -4.32 13.92
CA LEU A 156 -7.78 -5.10 12.70
C LEU A 156 -8.89 -6.14 12.95
N ILE A 157 -8.83 -6.83 14.07
CA ILE A 157 -9.86 -7.79 14.48
C ILE A 157 -11.20 -7.08 14.72
N SER A 158 -11.22 -5.94 15.43
CA SER A 158 -12.43 -5.17 15.72
C SER A 158 -13.07 -4.62 14.44
N PHE A 159 -12.27 -4.13 13.51
CA PHE A 159 -12.73 -3.69 12.19
C PHE A 159 -13.36 -4.86 11.41
N LYS A 160 -12.67 -6.00 11.37
CA LYS A 160 -13.20 -7.21 10.73
C LYS A 160 -14.47 -7.71 11.39
N SER A 161 -14.60 -7.53 12.70
CA SER A 161 -15.80 -7.86 13.48
C SER A 161 -16.98 -6.89 13.27
N LYS A 162 -16.86 -5.92 12.34
CA LYS A 162 -17.88 -4.88 12.03
C LYS A 162 -18.13 -3.87 13.17
N LYS A 163 -17.24 -3.81 14.16
CA LYS A 163 -17.31 -2.90 15.32
C LYS A 163 -15.92 -2.30 15.56
N PRO A 164 -15.41 -1.44 14.65
CA PRO A 164 -14.05 -0.92 14.76
C PRO A 164 -13.88 -0.09 16.03
N ASN A 165 -12.85 -0.40 16.79
CA ASN A 165 -12.41 0.40 17.93
C ASN A 165 -11.23 1.29 17.49
N TRP A 166 -11.54 2.45 16.97
CA TRP A 166 -10.57 3.38 16.39
C TRP A 166 -9.58 3.95 17.40
N SER A 167 -9.91 4.01 18.68
CA SER A 167 -9.01 4.50 19.72
C SER A 167 -7.72 3.66 19.85
N LEU A 168 -7.76 2.40 19.39
CA LEU A 168 -6.61 1.50 19.41
C LEU A 168 -5.50 1.90 18.43
N LEU A 169 -5.78 2.75 17.46
CA LEU A 169 -4.74 3.22 16.51
C LEU A 169 -3.89 4.37 17.05
N GLY A 170 -4.36 5.08 18.07
CA GLY A 170 -3.65 6.22 18.63
C GLY A 170 -3.27 7.26 17.56
N MET A 171 -4.18 7.49 16.59
CA MET A 171 -3.99 8.46 15.51
C MET A 171 -4.68 9.77 15.83
N GLU A 172 -4.03 10.87 15.52
CA GLU A 172 -4.68 12.16 15.43
C GLU A 172 -5.66 12.17 14.24
N HIS A 173 -6.75 12.92 14.37
CA HIS A 173 -7.77 13.07 13.31
C HIS A 173 -8.37 11.74 12.79
N VAL A 174 -8.49 10.74 13.67
CA VAL A 174 -9.07 9.44 13.33
C VAL A 174 -10.50 9.55 12.77
N GLU A 175 -11.24 10.58 13.17
CA GLU A 175 -12.59 10.90 12.66
C GLU A 175 -12.57 11.13 11.14
N THR A 176 -11.56 11.83 10.64
CA THR A 176 -11.39 12.05 9.20
C THR A 176 -11.07 10.74 8.47
N VAL A 177 -10.22 9.91 9.07
CA VAL A 177 -9.85 8.60 8.50
C VAL A 177 -11.06 7.66 8.39
N GLN A 178 -11.96 7.66 9.38
CA GLN A 178 -13.21 6.89 9.34
C GLN A 178 -14.10 7.26 8.17
N GLU A 179 -14.09 8.53 7.78
CA GLU A 179 -14.91 9.09 6.73
C GLU A 179 -14.35 8.84 5.32
N LEU A 180 -13.12 8.30 5.19
CA LEU A 180 -12.52 8.03 3.91
C LEU A 180 -13.42 7.13 3.03
N PRO A 181 -13.61 7.47 1.75
CA PRO A 181 -14.48 6.72 0.86
C PRO A 181 -14.14 5.22 0.78
N SER A 182 -12.84 4.89 0.82
CA SER A 182 -12.36 3.52 0.78
C SER A 182 -12.69 2.73 2.04
N VAL A 183 -12.62 3.37 3.22
CA VAL A 183 -12.96 2.77 4.51
C VAL A 183 -14.47 2.52 4.58
N LYS A 184 -15.29 3.51 4.22
CA LYS A 184 -16.74 3.38 4.14
C LYS A 184 -17.19 2.29 3.16
N TRP A 185 -16.56 2.26 1.99
CA TRP A 185 -16.83 1.21 1.00
C TRP A 185 -16.54 -0.18 1.57
N LYS A 186 -15.39 -0.36 2.23
CA LYS A 186 -15.01 -1.65 2.81
C LYS A 186 -15.95 -2.05 3.95
N MET A 187 -16.34 -1.12 4.81
CA MET A 187 -17.29 -1.39 5.88
C MET A 187 -18.65 -1.80 5.33
N LYS A 188 -19.15 -1.11 4.31
CA LYS A 188 -20.39 -1.48 3.61
C LYS A 188 -20.31 -2.92 3.09
N ASN A 189 -19.22 -3.30 2.45
CA ASN A 189 -19.04 -4.66 1.93
C ASN A 189 -18.97 -5.70 3.06
N LEU A 190 -18.33 -5.37 4.18
CA LEU A 190 -18.30 -6.25 5.36
C LEU A 190 -19.71 -6.48 5.93
N MET A 191 -20.53 -5.43 6.01
CA MET A 191 -21.90 -5.52 6.50
C MET A 191 -22.79 -6.42 5.63
N GLN A 192 -22.54 -6.43 4.32
CA GLN A 192 -23.28 -7.24 3.34
C GLN A 192 -22.79 -8.71 3.24
N MET A 193 -21.68 -9.02 3.89
CA MET A 193 -21.13 -10.39 3.85
C MET A 193 -22.00 -11.36 4.63
N SER A 194 -22.30 -12.55 4.06
CA SER A 194 -23.05 -13.58 4.78
C SER A 194 -22.31 -14.04 6.05
N GLU A 195 -23.04 -14.38 7.09
CA GLU A 195 -22.50 -14.75 8.40
C GLU A 195 -21.45 -15.86 8.31
N LYS A 196 -21.73 -16.92 7.55
CA LYS A 196 -20.77 -18.02 7.35
C LYS A 196 -19.45 -17.59 6.75
N LYS A 197 -19.49 -16.75 5.69
CA LYS A 197 -18.27 -16.23 5.04
C LYS A 197 -17.53 -15.26 5.95
N HIS A 198 -18.29 -14.44 6.69
CA HIS A 198 -17.72 -13.48 7.63
C HIS A 198 -17.00 -14.18 8.79
N ALA A 199 -17.64 -15.16 9.43
CA ALA A 199 -17.06 -15.94 10.54
C ALA A 199 -15.75 -16.62 10.11
N ALA A 200 -15.75 -17.34 8.98
CA ALA A 200 -14.53 -17.98 8.46
C ALA A 200 -13.40 -16.99 8.16
N ALA A 201 -13.74 -15.81 7.60
CA ALA A 201 -12.74 -14.80 7.28
C ALA A 201 -12.21 -14.07 8.54
N LEU A 202 -13.03 -13.94 9.60
CA LEU A 202 -12.61 -13.41 10.87
C LEU A 202 -11.69 -14.39 11.60
N GLU A 203 -12.07 -15.67 11.67
CA GLU A 203 -11.26 -16.74 12.25
C GLU A 203 -9.88 -16.81 11.61
N LYS A 204 -9.82 -16.82 10.27
CA LYS A 204 -8.55 -16.80 9.52
C LYS A 204 -7.68 -15.59 9.89
N LEU A 205 -8.27 -14.41 10.07
CA LEU A 205 -7.53 -13.22 10.46
C LEU A 205 -6.98 -13.35 11.89
N ILE A 206 -7.78 -13.84 12.84
CA ILE A 206 -7.36 -14.07 14.23
C ILE A 206 -6.18 -15.03 14.26
N GLN A 207 -6.24 -16.15 13.53
CA GLN A 207 -5.13 -17.12 13.44
C GLN A 207 -3.83 -16.54 12.89
N ILE A 208 -3.90 -15.52 12.03
CA ILE A 208 -2.72 -14.86 11.45
C ILE A 208 -2.12 -13.83 12.40
N LEU A 209 -2.96 -13.15 13.16
CA LEU A 209 -2.51 -12.07 14.06
C LEU A 209 -2.04 -12.55 15.43
N GLY A 210 -2.31 -13.81 15.77
CA GLY A 210 -1.86 -14.47 17.00
C GLY A 210 -2.82 -14.26 18.13
#